data_b28dcb1110e063095bf078f8cd6ee0be
#
_entry.id   b28dcb1110e063095bf078f8cd6ee0be
#
_cell.length_a   1.000
_cell.length_b   1.000
_cell.length_c   1.000
_cell.angle_alpha   90.00
_cell.angle_beta   90.00
_cell.angle_gamma   90.00
#
_symmetry.space_group_name_H-M   'P 1'
#
loop_
_entity.id
_entity.type
_entity.pdbx_description
1 polymer ?
#
loop_
_entity_poly.entity_id
_entity_poly.type
_entity_poly.pdbx_seq_one_letter_code
_entity_poly.pdbx_strand_id
1 'polypeptide(L)'
;MKILKRTDIEAIGNRVYTAYRKLPKIAEQNMICAVDPDILLTDLLGLRVDYRHLSIDRRIYGTTSTGAIRVMLCQEDSQEDLYYLDGKTILIETDLQKDSLMAGKCRFTKCHEASHHIYKMLYPHFYGNNNEGIDPVLHFSREPEKRTGIITDWEEWQADVLASCLLLPEELVRQGMYQIGLGEKVECLNRIYCPDVYAKVNTLAQMLGSSITALANKMQRHGLLERNQLYDPYAYWGVYFDIPPNCKWTDPREIKQAYMNQKYGNNK
;
A
#
# COMPACT_ATOMS: atom_id res chain seq x y z
N MET A 1 -5.63 -12.60 -18.87
CA MET A 1 -5.08 -11.37 -18.26
C MET A 1 -3.91 -10.82 -19.09
N LYS A 2 -3.73 -9.49 -19.17
CA LYS A 2 -2.55 -8.84 -19.77
C LYS A 2 -1.47 -8.67 -18.71
N ILE A 3 -0.26 -9.19 -18.96
CA ILE A 3 0.88 -8.98 -18.07
C ILE A 3 1.48 -7.60 -18.37
N LEU A 4 1.49 -6.72 -17.38
CA LEU A 4 2.01 -5.36 -17.46
C LEU A 4 3.35 -5.25 -16.74
N LYS A 5 4.24 -4.43 -17.28
CA LYS A 5 5.43 -4.02 -16.54
C LYS A 5 5.03 -3.06 -15.42
N ARG A 6 5.82 -3.02 -14.36
CA ARG A 6 5.58 -2.09 -13.25
C ARG A 6 5.47 -0.63 -13.69
N THR A 7 6.31 -0.20 -14.62
CA THR A 7 6.27 1.14 -15.20
C THR A 7 4.94 1.47 -15.87
N ASP A 8 4.31 0.48 -16.54
CA ASP A 8 3.01 0.66 -17.17
C ASP A 8 1.91 0.82 -16.10
N ILE A 9 2.02 0.03 -15.01
CA ILE A 9 1.09 0.12 -13.88
C ILE A 9 1.23 1.47 -13.17
N GLU A 10 2.44 1.95 -12.96
CA GLU A 10 2.70 3.27 -12.38
C GLU A 10 2.15 4.39 -13.28
N ALA A 11 2.28 4.26 -14.59
CA ALA A 11 1.66 5.20 -15.53
C ALA A 11 0.11 5.19 -15.46
N ILE A 12 -0.50 4.02 -15.27
CA ILE A 12 -1.95 3.91 -15.02
C ILE A 12 -2.31 4.62 -13.71
N GLY A 13 -1.60 4.32 -12.61
CA GLY A 13 -1.82 4.95 -11.31
C GLY A 13 -1.75 6.47 -11.37
N ASN A 14 -0.74 7.01 -12.07
CA ASN A 14 -0.57 8.46 -12.26
C ASN A 14 -1.72 9.09 -13.06
N ARG A 15 -2.24 8.42 -14.09
CA ARG A 15 -3.42 8.88 -14.84
C ARG A 15 -4.66 8.92 -13.97
N VAL A 16 -4.89 7.87 -13.18
CA VAL A 16 -6.03 7.80 -12.25
C VAL A 16 -5.91 8.91 -11.21
N TYR A 17 -4.73 9.10 -10.62
CA TYR A 17 -4.50 10.18 -9.66
C TYR A 17 -4.72 11.58 -10.27
N THR A 18 -4.25 11.80 -11.50
CA THR A 18 -4.50 13.06 -12.21
C THR A 18 -6.00 13.30 -12.42
N ALA A 19 -6.78 12.26 -12.72
CA ALA A 19 -8.23 12.38 -12.85
C ALA A 19 -8.90 12.63 -11.49
N TYR A 20 -8.47 11.92 -10.44
CA TYR A 20 -8.92 12.13 -9.06
C TYR A 20 -8.72 13.57 -8.59
N ARG A 21 -7.56 14.17 -8.87
CA ARG A 21 -7.25 15.57 -8.53
C ARG A 21 -8.16 16.60 -9.21
N LYS A 22 -8.84 16.23 -10.30
CA LYS A 22 -9.80 17.09 -11.02
C LYS A 22 -11.22 17.00 -10.48
N LEU A 23 -11.51 16.08 -9.58
CA LEU A 23 -12.82 15.99 -8.94
C LEU A 23 -13.10 17.29 -8.16
N PRO A 24 -14.32 17.87 -8.23
CA PRO A 24 -14.64 19.14 -7.55
C PRO A 24 -14.30 19.11 -6.06
N LYS A 25 -14.65 18.03 -5.36
CA LYS A 25 -14.37 17.84 -3.93
C LYS A 25 -12.88 17.86 -3.58
N ILE A 26 -12.00 17.53 -4.54
CA ILE A 26 -10.55 17.43 -4.34
C ILE A 26 -9.83 18.67 -4.86
N ALA A 27 -10.29 19.23 -5.98
CA ALA A 27 -9.66 20.38 -6.63
C ALA A 27 -9.61 21.64 -5.72
N GLU A 28 -10.57 21.75 -4.80
CA GLU A 28 -10.66 22.85 -3.85
C GLU A 28 -9.76 22.66 -2.61
N GLN A 29 -9.15 21.48 -2.43
CA GLN A 29 -8.27 21.21 -1.29
C GLN A 29 -6.91 21.86 -1.49
N ASN A 30 -6.59 22.85 -0.64
CA ASN A 30 -5.31 23.56 -0.67
C ASN A 30 -4.20 22.86 0.11
N MET A 31 -4.52 21.78 0.83
CA MET A 31 -3.56 21.04 1.66
C MET A 31 -3.30 19.66 1.07
N ILE A 32 -2.11 19.14 1.34
CA ILE A 32 -1.77 17.76 1.02
C ILE A 32 -2.57 16.84 1.94
N CYS A 33 -3.47 16.08 1.34
CA CYS A 33 -4.30 15.10 2.04
C CYS A 33 -4.08 13.72 1.44
N ALA A 34 -4.26 12.70 2.28
CA ALA A 34 -4.29 11.31 1.81
C ALA A 34 -5.35 11.15 0.70
N VAL A 35 -5.05 10.36 -0.31
CA VAL A 35 -6.07 9.95 -1.29
C VAL A 35 -7.21 9.25 -0.56
N ASP A 36 -8.42 9.74 -0.69
CA ASP A 36 -9.61 9.11 -0.12
C ASP A 36 -10.10 7.99 -1.05
N PRO A 37 -10.01 6.70 -0.63
CA PRO A 37 -10.47 5.60 -1.47
C PRO A 37 -11.96 5.65 -1.76
N ASP A 38 -12.79 6.12 -0.84
CA ASP A 38 -14.23 6.16 -1.04
C ASP A 38 -14.60 7.17 -2.14
N ILE A 39 -14.00 8.37 -2.14
CA ILE A 39 -14.17 9.34 -3.21
C ILE A 39 -13.61 8.80 -4.54
N LEU A 40 -12.45 8.14 -4.50
CA LEU A 40 -11.86 7.53 -5.70
C LEU A 40 -12.80 6.48 -6.31
N LEU A 41 -13.35 5.59 -5.48
CA LEU A 41 -14.23 4.52 -5.93
C LEU A 41 -15.58 5.04 -6.42
N THR A 42 -16.24 5.89 -5.61
CA THR A 42 -17.60 6.33 -5.90
C THR A 42 -17.65 7.42 -6.96
N ASP A 43 -16.88 8.50 -6.76
CA ASP A 43 -17.00 9.71 -7.57
C ASP A 43 -16.21 9.60 -8.89
N LEU A 44 -15.05 8.88 -8.90
CA LEU A 44 -14.26 8.72 -10.11
C LEU A 44 -14.61 7.45 -10.88
N LEU A 45 -14.72 6.29 -10.19
CA LEU A 45 -14.86 4.99 -10.85
C LEU A 45 -16.32 4.52 -10.94
N GLY A 46 -17.25 5.17 -10.24
CA GLY A 46 -18.68 4.79 -10.21
C GLY A 46 -18.91 3.41 -9.57
N LEU A 47 -18.03 3.00 -8.66
CA LEU A 47 -18.11 1.75 -7.90
C LEU A 47 -18.84 1.96 -6.59
N ARG A 48 -19.41 0.91 -6.04
CA ARG A 48 -20.03 0.89 -4.72
C ARG A 48 -19.21 0.04 -3.77
N VAL A 49 -19.18 0.43 -2.50
CA VAL A 49 -18.55 -0.34 -1.43
C VAL A 49 -19.64 -0.81 -0.47
N ASP A 50 -19.67 -2.09 -0.18
CA ASP A 50 -20.52 -2.68 0.85
C ASP A 50 -19.64 -3.48 1.83
N TYR A 51 -20.07 -3.57 3.09
CA TYR A 51 -19.33 -4.25 4.14
C TYR A 51 -20.10 -5.50 4.56
N ARG A 52 -19.42 -6.64 4.47
CA ARG A 52 -19.97 -7.95 4.80
C ARG A 52 -18.92 -8.82 5.48
N HIS A 53 -19.36 -9.84 6.17
CA HIS A 53 -18.49 -10.93 6.56
C HIS A 53 -18.27 -11.85 5.35
N LEU A 54 -17.01 -11.95 4.91
CA LEU A 54 -16.66 -12.60 3.63
C LEU A 54 -16.26 -14.06 3.80
N SER A 55 -15.71 -14.44 4.96
CA SER A 55 -15.29 -15.80 5.26
C SER A 55 -15.40 -16.10 6.75
N ILE A 56 -15.55 -17.39 7.10
CA ILE A 56 -15.65 -17.85 8.49
C ILE A 56 -14.34 -17.53 9.26
N ASP A 57 -13.20 -17.73 8.61
CA ASP A 57 -11.87 -17.53 9.20
C ASP A 57 -11.38 -16.08 9.14
N ARG A 58 -12.18 -15.15 8.59
CA ARG A 58 -11.87 -13.72 8.46
C ARG A 58 -10.58 -13.41 7.70
N ARG A 59 -10.10 -14.35 6.86
CA ARG A 59 -8.88 -14.18 6.07
C ARG A 59 -9.10 -13.51 4.71
N ILE A 60 -10.35 -13.45 4.24
CA ILE A 60 -10.71 -12.71 3.04
C ILE A 60 -11.04 -11.27 3.46
N TYR A 61 -10.29 -10.31 2.94
CA TYR A 61 -10.43 -8.89 3.31
C TYR A 61 -11.29 -8.11 2.34
N GLY A 62 -11.32 -8.51 1.09
CA GLY A 62 -12.13 -7.92 0.04
C GLY A 62 -12.49 -8.91 -1.03
N THR A 63 -13.52 -8.61 -1.77
CA THR A 63 -13.88 -9.36 -2.98
C THR A 63 -14.62 -8.45 -3.95
N THR A 64 -14.37 -8.69 -5.22
CA THR A 64 -15.07 -8.06 -6.32
C THR A 64 -15.23 -9.02 -7.49
N SER A 65 -16.06 -8.67 -8.45
CA SER A 65 -16.25 -9.48 -9.66
C SER A 65 -16.19 -8.63 -10.92
N THR A 66 -15.74 -9.24 -12.00
CA THR A 66 -15.70 -8.59 -13.31
C THR A 66 -17.08 -8.51 -13.98
N GLY A 67 -18.10 -9.17 -13.44
CA GLY A 67 -19.47 -9.18 -13.95
C GLY A 67 -20.46 -9.63 -12.90
N ALA A 68 -21.71 -9.80 -13.29
CA ALA A 68 -22.78 -10.25 -12.41
C ALA A 68 -22.59 -11.72 -12.01
N ILE A 69 -22.46 -11.99 -10.71
CA ILE A 69 -22.27 -13.34 -10.17
C ILE A 69 -22.93 -13.47 -8.79
N ARG A 70 -23.31 -14.69 -8.44
CA ARG A 70 -23.78 -15.03 -7.09
C ARG A 70 -22.61 -15.59 -6.28
N VAL A 71 -22.44 -15.10 -5.07
CA VAL A 71 -21.40 -15.56 -4.14
C VAL A 71 -22.04 -15.95 -2.82
N MET A 72 -21.48 -16.97 -2.18
CA MET A 72 -21.86 -17.32 -0.82
C MET A 72 -21.05 -16.49 0.15
N LEU A 73 -21.72 -15.77 1.03
CA LEU A 73 -21.11 -14.98 2.11
C LEU A 73 -21.45 -15.60 3.46
N CYS A 74 -20.62 -15.33 4.46
CA CYS A 74 -20.88 -15.72 5.83
C CYS A 74 -21.66 -14.62 6.56
N GLN A 75 -22.65 -15.00 7.35
CA GLN A 75 -23.29 -14.11 8.33
C GLN A 75 -22.59 -14.18 9.68
N GLU A 76 -22.90 -13.25 10.58
CA GLU A 76 -22.30 -13.20 11.92
C GLU A 76 -22.54 -14.48 12.75
N ASP A 77 -23.65 -15.17 12.50
CA ASP A 77 -24.03 -16.42 13.14
C ASP A 77 -23.48 -17.68 12.43
N SER A 78 -22.53 -17.50 11.51
CA SER A 78 -21.95 -18.57 10.66
C SER A 78 -22.94 -19.18 9.67
N GLN A 79 -24.09 -18.56 9.43
CA GLN A 79 -24.98 -18.94 8.33
C GLN A 79 -24.43 -18.41 7.01
N GLU A 80 -24.58 -19.20 5.95
CA GLU A 80 -24.24 -18.79 4.60
C GLU A 80 -25.42 -18.03 3.98
N ASP A 81 -25.13 -16.91 3.33
CA ASP A 81 -26.10 -16.12 2.60
C ASP A 81 -25.67 -15.93 1.15
N LEU A 82 -26.64 -16.01 0.25
CA LEU A 82 -26.41 -15.84 -1.18
C LEU A 82 -26.46 -14.36 -1.55
N TYR A 83 -25.31 -13.78 -1.86
CA TYR A 83 -25.18 -12.39 -2.26
C TYR A 83 -25.04 -12.27 -3.79
N TYR A 84 -25.66 -11.25 -4.37
CA TYR A 84 -25.55 -10.95 -5.79
C TYR A 84 -24.59 -9.78 -6.02
N LEU A 85 -23.42 -10.08 -6.58
CA LEU A 85 -22.49 -9.07 -7.07
C LEU A 85 -22.89 -8.65 -8.48
N ASP A 86 -22.99 -7.36 -8.72
CA ASP A 86 -23.43 -6.78 -10.00
C ASP A 86 -22.28 -6.39 -10.94
N GLY A 87 -21.04 -6.69 -10.55
CA GLY A 87 -19.85 -6.28 -11.28
C GLY A 87 -19.46 -4.81 -11.11
N LYS A 88 -20.08 -4.10 -10.15
CA LYS A 88 -19.78 -2.71 -9.77
C LYS A 88 -19.70 -2.52 -8.26
N THR A 89 -19.96 -3.57 -7.50
CA THR A 89 -19.90 -3.56 -6.04
C THR A 89 -18.64 -4.26 -5.58
N ILE A 90 -17.91 -3.59 -4.69
CA ILE A 90 -16.77 -4.12 -3.96
C ILE A 90 -17.25 -4.47 -2.57
N LEU A 91 -17.01 -5.69 -2.11
CA LEU A 91 -17.29 -6.09 -0.73
C LEU A 91 -16.00 -6.04 0.08
N ILE A 92 -16.11 -5.48 1.28
CA ILE A 92 -15.01 -5.35 2.24
C ILE A 92 -15.39 -6.07 3.52
N GLU A 93 -14.46 -6.82 4.10
CA GLU A 93 -14.65 -7.47 5.39
C GLU A 93 -15.00 -6.43 6.47
N THR A 94 -16.12 -6.65 7.16
CA THR A 94 -16.68 -5.73 8.15
C THR A 94 -15.69 -5.41 9.28
N ASP A 95 -14.86 -6.36 9.68
CA ASP A 95 -13.89 -6.17 10.76
C ASP A 95 -12.81 -5.14 10.39
N LEU A 96 -12.50 -4.97 9.10
CA LEU A 96 -11.57 -3.92 8.65
C LEU A 96 -12.12 -2.51 8.85
N GLN A 97 -13.45 -2.34 8.88
CA GLN A 97 -14.07 -1.04 9.13
C GLN A 97 -14.17 -0.73 10.63
N LYS A 98 -14.46 -1.76 11.44
CA LYS A 98 -14.70 -1.61 12.88
C LYS A 98 -13.40 -1.31 13.66
N ASP A 99 -12.26 -1.82 13.20
CA ASP A 99 -10.97 -1.66 13.89
C ASP A 99 -10.15 -0.52 13.28
N SER A 100 -9.95 0.53 14.06
CA SER A 100 -9.13 1.68 13.65
C SER A 100 -7.68 1.32 13.35
N LEU A 101 -7.13 0.27 13.95
CA LEU A 101 -5.79 -0.23 13.67
C LEU A 101 -5.70 -0.86 12.27
N MET A 102 -6.84 -1.31 11.73
CA MET A 102 -6.95 -1.87 10.38
C MET A 102 -7.28 -0.83 9.31
N ALA A 103 -7.41 0.45 9.64
CA ALA A 103 -7.80 1.51 8.70
C ALA A 103 -6.89 1.55 7.45
N GLY A 104 -5.57 1.42 7.63
CA GLY A 104 -4.62 1.37 6.51
C GLY A 104 -4.84 0.16 5.60
N LYS A 105 -5.16 -1.01 6.20
CA LYS A 105 -5.47 -2.24 5.48
C LYS A 105 -6.80 -2.11 4.74
N CYS A 106 -7.83 -1.57 5.37
CA CYS A 106 -9.12 -1.29 4.74
C CYS A 106 -8.95 -0.41 3.50
N ARG A 107 -8.20 0.70 3.61
CA ARG A 107 -7.88 1.60 2.49
C ARG A 107 -7.17 0.88 1.36
N PHE A 108 -6.17 0.04 1.70
CA PHE A 108 -5.42 -0.74 0.72
C PHE A 108 -6.34 -1.75 0.01
N THR A 109 -7.15 -2.50 0.75
CA THR A 109 -8.08 -3.48 0.18
C THR A 109 -9.07 -2.83 -0.78
N LYS A 110 -9.65 -1.68 -0.43
CA LYS A 110 -10.52 -0.92 -1.34
C LYS A 110 -9.82 -0.59 -2.66
N CYS A 111 -8.60 -0.06 -2.60
CA CYS A 111 -7.84 0.27 -3.81
C CYS A 111 -7.38 -0.97 -4.59
N HIS A 112 -7.13 -2.10 -3.91
CA HIS A 112 -6.81 -3.37 -4.53
C HIS A 112 -7.98 -3.89 -5.37
N GLU A 113 -9.17 -3.97 -4.78
CA GLU A 113 -10.37 -4.38 -5.49
C GLU A 113 -10.73 -3.42 -6.65
N ALA A 114 -10.55 -2.10 -6.43
CA ALA A 114 -10.72 -1.11 -7.49
C ALA A 114 -9.74 -1.31 -8.65
N SER A 115 -8.54 -1.84 -8.38
CA SER A 115 -7.53 -2.09 -9.41
C SER A 115 -7.99 -3.14 -10.43
N HIS A 116 -8.70 -4.17 -10.00
CA HIS A 116 -9.33 -5.16 -10.91
C HIS A 116 -10.33 -4.49 -11.86
N HIS A 117 -11.15 -3.56 -11.37
CA HIS A 117 -12.08 -2.80 -12.21
C HIS A 117 -11.35 -1.85 -13.17
N ILE A 118 -10.27 -1.19 -12.73
CA ILE A 118 -9.47 -0.32 -13.60
C ILE A 118 -8.86 -1.15 -14.73
N TYR A 119 -8.29 -2.31 -14.44
CA TYR A 119 -7.74 -3.19 -15.48
C TYR A 119 -8.83 -3.68 -16.44
N LYS A 120 -10.01 -4.06 -15.94
CA LYS A 120 -11.14 -4.43 -16.77
C LYS A 120 -11.56 -3.30 -17.72
N MET A 121 -11.64 -2.06 -17.23
CA MET A 121 -11.97 -0.89 -18.06
C MET A 121 -10.94 -0.62 -19.14
N LEU A 122 -9.65 -0.76 -18.80
CA LEU A 122 -8.54 -0.48 -19.73
C LEU A 122 -8.29 -1.62 -20.72
N TYR A 123 -8.58 -2.85 -20.31
CA TYR A 123 -8.27 -4.05 -21.07
C TYR A 123 -9.46 -5.03 -21.11
N PRO A 124 -10.64 -4.60 -21.61
CA PRO A 124 -11.87 -5.41 -21.53
C PRO A 124 -11.74 -6.78 -22.20
N HIS A 125 -10.96 -6.89 -23.28
CA HIS A 125 -10.73 -8.16 -23.98
C HIS A 125 -10.00 -9.22 -23.15
N PHE A 126 -9.30 -8.82 -22.10
CA PHE A 126 -8.58 -9.76 -21.22
C PHE A 126 -9.37 -10.14 -19.96
N TYR A 127 -10.42 -9.36 -19.62
CA TYR A 127 -11.20 -9.54 -18.39
C TYR A 127 -12.69 -9.90 -18.67
N GLY A 128 -12.97 -10.34 -19.88
CA GLY A 128 -14.31 -10.76 -20.30
C GLY A 128 -15.26 -9.60 -20.57
N ASN A 129 -15.69 -9.49 -21.81
CA ASN A 129 -16.91 -8.75 -22.15
C ASN A 129 -18.09 -9.72 -22.04
N ASN A 130 -19.14 -9.33 -21.33
CA ASN A 130 -20.38 -10.10 -21.18
C ASN A 130 -21.04 -10.50 -22.53
N ASN A 131 -20.55 -9.95 -23.65
CA ASN A 131 -21.04 -10.24 -25.00
C ASN A 131 -20.35 -11.44 -25.67
N GLU A 132 -19.28 -12.01 -25.08
CA GLU A 132 -18.50 -13.09 -25.69
C GLU A 132 -18.55 -14.42 -24.92
N GLY A 133 -19.46 -14.55 -23.93
CA GLY A 133 -19.65 -15.82 -23.21
C GLY A 133 -18.50 -16.17 -22.26
N ILE A 134 -17.68 -15.18 -21.87
CA ILE A 134 -16.65 -15.38 -20.83
C ILE A 134 -17.32 -15.20 -19.47
N ASP A 135 -17.20 -16.22 -18.61
CA ASP A 135 -17.74 -16.19 -17.25
C ASP A 135 -17.14 -15.05 -16.42
N PRO A 136 -17.93 -14.41 -15.54
CA PRO A 136 -17.42 -13.40 -14.62
C PRO A 136 -16.34 -14.00 -13.72
N VAL A 137 -15.23 -13.29 -13.60
CA VAL A 137 -14.12 -13.67 -12.69
C VAL A 137 -14.39 -13.04 -11.33
N LEU A 138 -14.27 -13.85 -10.29
CA LEU A 138 -14.36 -13.44 -8.89
C LEU A 138 -12.95 -13.30 -8.32
N HIS A 139 -12.65 -12.14 -7.76
CA HIS A 139 -11.38 -11.83 -7.15
C HIS A 139 -11.50 -11.80 -5.62
N PHE A 140 -10.46 -12.22 -4.91
CA PHE A 140 -10.42 -12.24 -3.45
C PHE A 140 -9.09 -11.70 -2.94
N SER A 141 -9.13 -10.60 -2.21
CA SER A 141 -8.01 -10.14 -1.40
C SER A 141 -7.90 -11.00 -0.13
N ARG A 142 -6.77 -11.67 0.06
CA ARG A 142 -6.52 -12.54 1.21
C ARG A 142 -5.36 -12.05 2.05
N GLU A 143 -5.28 -12.56 3.28
CA GLU A 143 -4.07 -12.43 4.08
C GLU A 143 -2.87 -13.03 3.32
N PRO A 144 -1.77 -12.27 3.15
CA PRO A 144 -0.64 -12.77 2.40
C PRO A 144 -0.05 -13.99 3.10
N GLU A 145 -0.07 -15.12 2.43
CA GLU A 145 0.74 -16.27 2.82
C GLU A 145 2.23 -15.85 2.82
N LYS A 146 3.07 -16.55 3.59
CA LYS A 146 4.50 -16.20 3.71
C LYS A 146 5.09 -15.96 2.33
N ARG A 147 5.53 -14.73 2.05
CA ARG A 147 6.06 -14.34 0.75
C ARG A 147 7.31 -15.15 0.46
N THR A 148 7.22 -16.07 -0.46
CA THR A 148 8.35 -16.89 -0.95
C THR A 148 9.24 -16.12 -1.94
N GLY A 149 8.89 -14.88 -2.27
CA GLY A 149 9.57 -14.07 -3.29
C GLY A 149 9.20 -14.45 -4.74
N ILE A 150 8.46 -15.54 -4.93
CA ILE A 150 7.99 -15.98 -6.24
C ILE A 150 6.58 -15.43 -6.45
N ILE A 151 6.35 -14.73 -7.58
CA ILE A 151 5.03 -14.27 -7.97
C ILE A 151 4.28 -15.47 -8.54
N THR A 152 3.32 -16.00 -7.77
CA THR A 152 2.48 -17.12 -8.19
C THR A 152 1.21 -16.65 -8.90
N ASP A 153 0.73 -15.47 -8.55
CA ASP A 153 -0.44 -14.82 -9.17
C ASP A 153 -0.08 -13.43 -9.66
N TRP A 154 0.04 -13.28 -10.98
CA TRP A 154 0.40 -12.02 -11.64
C TRP A 154 -0.73 -11.00 -11.61
N GLU A 155 -1.98 -11.44 -11.54
CA GLU A 155 -3.14 -10.57 -11.50
C GLU A 155 -3.23 -9.87 -10.15
N GLU A 156 -3.13 -10.64 -9.07
CA GLU A 156 -3.11 -10.13 -7.71
C GLU A 156 -1.89 -9.23 -7.47
N TRP A 157 -0.71 -9.64 -7.99
CA TRP A 157 0.48 -8.80 -7.90
C TRP A 157 0.30 -7.44 -8.60
N GLN A 158 -0.32 -7.42 -9.78
CA GLN A 158 -0.59 -6.18 -10.50
C GLN A 158 -1.59 -5.31 -9.73
N ALA A 159 -2.64 -5.91 -9.15
CA ALA A 159 -3.61 -5.22 -8.32
C ALA A 159 -2.95 -4.59 -7.08
N ASP A 160 -2.06 -5.32 -6.39
CA ASP A 160 -1.27 -4.81 -5.27
C ASP A 160 -0.40 -3.59 -5.67
N VAL A 161 0.27 -3.70 -6.82
CA VAL A 161 1.14 -2.61 -7.31
C VAL A 161 0.30 -1.37 -7.63
N LEU A 162 -0.83 -1.53 -8.32
CA LEU A 162 -1.69 -0.41 -8.66
C LEU A 162 -2.32 0.20 -7.42
N ALA A 163 -2.82 -0.59 -6.47
CA ALA A 163 -3.36 -0.11 -5.20
C ALA A 163 -2.34 0.76 -4.44
N SER A 164 -1.08 0.31 -4.39
CA SER A 164 0.01 1.12 -3.81
C SER A 164 0.24 2.44 -4.57
N CYS A 165 0.09 2.45 -5.90
CA CYS A 165 0.22 3.67 -6.69
C CYS A 165 -0.96 4.63 -6.50
N LEU A 166 -2.17 4.10 -6.30
CA LEU A 166 -3.37 4.89 -6.04
C LEU A 166 -3.32 5.58 -4.68
N LEU A 167 -2.87 4.86 -3.63
CA LEU A 167 -2.80 5.39 -2.27
C LEU A 167 -1.60 6.32 -2.04
N LEU A 168 -0.47 6.02 -2.67
CA LEU A 168 0.79 6.76 -2.53
C LEU A 168 1.30 7.18 -3.92
N PRO A 169 0.61 8.08 -4.62
CA PRO A 169 1.11 8.65 -5.88
C PRO A 169 2.45 9.33 -5.65
N GLU A 170 3.41 9.17 -6.55
CA GLU A 170 4.75 9.74 -6.40
C GLU A 170 4.71 11.26 -6.22
N GLU A 171 3.88 11.96 -7.01
CA GLU A 171 3.69 13.40 -6.90
C GLU A 171 3.27 13.82 -5.49
N LEU A 172 2.29 13.12 -4.91
CA LEU A 172 1.79 13.39 -3.56
C LEU A 172 2.87 13.15 -2.50
N VAL A 173 3.66 12.07 -2.63
CA VAL A 173 4.78 11.77 -1.73
C VAL A 173 5.84 12.86 -1.79
N ARG A 174 6.25 13.31 -3.00
CA ARG A 174 7.21 14.39 -3.18
C ARG A 174 6.74 15.70 -2.58
N GLN A 175 5.49 16.09 -2.83
CA GLN A 175 4.88 17.28 -2.24
C GLN A 175 4.88 17.21 -0.70
N GLY A 176 4.50 16.05 -0.13
CA GLY A 176 4.53 15.83 1.30
C GLY A 176 5.94 15.91 1.89
N MET A 177 6.94 15.32 1.24
CA MET A 177 8.35 15.43 1.65
C MET A 177 8.81 16.88 1.71
N TYR A 178 8.46 17.67 0.70
CA TYR A 178 8.80 19.08 0.66
C TYR A 178 8.13 19.85 1.82
N GLN A 179 6.83 19.62 2.03
CA GLN A 179 6.05 20.31 3.06
C GLN A 179 6.59 20.08 4.48
N ILE A 180 7.09 18.87 4.78
CA ILE A 180 7.62 18.54 6.13
C ILE A 180 9.14 18.73 6.24
N GLY A 181 9.78 19.31 5.21
CA GLY A 181 11.20 19.59 5.21
C GLY A 181 12.11 18.37 5.21
N LEU A 182 11.74 17.34 4.42
CA LEU A 182 12.62 16.19 4.11
C LEU A 182 13.52 16.45 2.90
N GLY A 183 13.23 17.50 2.10
CA GLY A 183 13.92 17.78 0.85
C GLY A 183 13.55 16.81 -0.28
N GLU A 184 14.39 16.75 -1.30
CA GLU A 184 14.13 15.94 -2.50
C GLU A 184 14.44 14.46 -2.30
N LYS A 185 15.37 14.13 -1.42
CA LYS A 185 15.84 12.77 -1.14
C LYS A 185 16.23 12.59 0.32
N VAL A 186 15.91 11.42 0.86
CA VAL A 186 16.32 10.98 2.19
C VAL A 186 17.47 9.97 2.03
N GLU A 187 18.60 10.23 2.65
CA GLU A 187 19.76 9.32 2.57
C GLU A 187 19.55 8.04 3.35
N CYS A 188 19.04 8.16 4.59
CA CYS A 188 18.88 7.02 5.48
C CYS A 188 17.62 7.16 6.34
N LEU A 189 16.79 6.12 6.35
CA LEU A 189 15.66 5.97 7.26
C LEU A 189 16.02 4.94 8.34
N ASN A 190 16.38 5.43 9.51
CA ASN A 190 16.77 4.62 10.63
C ASN A 190 16.21 5.20 11.93
N ARG A 191 15.47 4.40 12.70
CA ARG A 191 14.80 4.86 13.93
C ARG A 191 15.77 5.20 15.08
N ILE A 192 17.00 4.68 15.05
CA ILE A 192 17.99 4.81 16.12
C ILE A 192 18.98 5.92 15.80
N TYR A 193 19.52 5.93 14.57
CA TYR A 193 20.63 6.82 14.20
C TYR A 193 20.18 8.08 13.48
N CYS A 194 18.97 8.07 12.93
CA CYS A 194 18.34 9.21 12.26
C CYS A 194 16.94 9.48 12.83
N PRO A 195 16.80 9.70 14.17
CA PRO A 195 15.47 9.78 14.80
C PRO A 195 14.63 10.93 14.26
N ASP A 196 15.23 12.07 13.93
CA ASP A 196 14.50 13.23 13.38
C ASP A 196 13.94 12.94 11.99
N VAL A 197 14.73 12.29 11.13
CA VAL A 197 14.27 11.84 9.80
C VAL A 197 13.17 10.79 9.95
N TYR A 198 13.36 9.84 10.86
CA TYR A 198 12.35 8.83 11.15
C TYR A 198 11.03 9.46 11.60
N ALA A 199 11.10 10.42 12.53
CA ALA A 199 9.89 11.11 13.01
C ALA A 199 9.18 11.85 11.88
N LYS A 200 9.90 12.57 11.02
CA LYS A 200 9.34 13.24 9.85
C LYS A 200 8.68 12.25 8.88
N VAL A 201 9.38 11.17 8.50
CA VAL A 201 8.82 10.15 7.59
C VAL A 201 7.59 9.47 8.21
N ASN A 202 7.59 9.23 9.53
CA ASN A 202 6.42 8.70 10.23
C ASN A 202 5.24 9.68 10.19
N THR A 203 5.49 10.97 10.41
CA THR A 203 4.47 12.03 10.27
C THR A 203 3.90 12.05 8.86
N LEU A 204 4.76 11.99 7.83
CA LEU A 204 4.31 11.92 6.44
C LEU A 204 3.45 10.69 6.17
N ALA A 205 3.85 9.53 6.69
CA ALA A 205 3.07 8.31 6.55
C ALA A 205 1.66 8.46 7.15
N GLN A 206 1.56 9.07 8.34
CA GLN A 206 0.27 9.36 8.98
C GLN A 206 -0.57 10.34 8.15
N MET A 207 0.03 11.43 7.66
CA MET A 207 -0.65 12.41 6.79
C MET A 207 -1.20 11.77 5.52
N LEU A 208 -0.49 10.81 4.95
CA LEU A 208 -0.90 10.07 3.75
C LEU A 208 -1.77 8.84 4.05
N GLY A 209 -2.12 8.60 5.31
CA GLY A 209 -2.95 7.47 5.73
C GLY A 209 -2.32 6.11 5.40
N SER A 210 -1.00 6.00 5.50
CA SER A 210 -0.25 4.78 5.21
C SER A 210 0.63 4.36 6.41
N SER A 211 1.16 3.14 6.38
CA SER A 211 2.21 2.74 7.31
C SER A 211 3.57 3.32 6.88
N ILE A 212 4.44 3.58 7.86
CA ILE A 212 5.82 4.02 7.58
C ILE A 212 6.56 3.03 6.67
N THR A 213 6.30 1.73 6.82
CA THR A 213 6.89 0.68 5.98
C THR A 213 6.42 0.79 4.52
N ALA A 214 5.13 0.99 4.28
CA ALA A 214 4.58 1.15 2.93
C ALA A 214 5.15 2.41 2.26
N LEU A 215 5.19 3.52 2.99
CA LEU A 215 5.77 4.77 2.49
C LEU A 215 7.27 4.62 2.20
N ALA A 216 8.06 4.04 3.11
CA ALA A 216 9.49 3.83 2.94
C ALA A 216 9.81 2.96 1.71
N ASN A 217 9.05 1.88 1.52
CA ASN A 217 9.18 1.02 0.33
C ASN A 217 8.83 1.78 -0.96
N LYS A 218 7.82 2.65 -0.92
CA LYS A 218 7.46 3.50 -2.06
C LYS A 218 8.56 4.53 -2.35
N MET A 219 9.05 5.22 -1.32
CA MET A 219 10.14 6.19 -1.43
C MET A 219 11.42 5.56 -1.97
N GLN A 220 11.81 4.38 -1.46
CA GLN A 220 13.00 3.66 -1.92
C GLN A 220 12.87 3.28 -3.40
N ARG A 221 11.71 2.82 -3.81
CA ARG A 221 11.43 2.42 -5.20
C ARG A 221 11.55 3.58 -6.19
N HIS A 222 11.16 4.79 -5.78
CA HIS A 222 11.26 5.99 -6.60
C HIS A 222 12.56 6.77 -6.41
N GLY A 223 13.56 6.19 -5.72
CA GLY A 223 14.85 6.84 -5.48
C GLY A 223 14.78 8.03 -4.52
N LEU A 224 13.67 8.19 -3.79
CA LEU A 224 13.47 9.23 -2.77
C LEU A 224 14.06 8.85 -1.41
N LEU A 225 14.36 7.58 -1.20
CA LEU A 225 15.03 7.03 -0.04
C LEU A 225 16.15 6.11 -0.51
N GLU A 226 17.37 6.38 -0.07
CA GLU A 226 18.54 5.59 -0.47
C GLU A 226 18.68 4.32 0.35
N ARG A 227 18.69 4.45 1.68
CA ARG A 227 18.86 3.33 2.60
C ARG A 227 17.66 3.21 3.54
N ASN A 228 16.92 2.11 3.40
CA ASN A 228 15.80 1.75 4.26
C ASN A 228 16.26 0.73 5.30
N GLN A 229 16.43 1.17 6.53
CA GLN A 229 16.90 0.36 7.67
C GLN A 229 15.81 0.16 8.74
N LEU A 230 14.54 0.15 8.35
CA LEU A 230 13.43 -0.09 9.29
C LEU A 230 13.45 -1.50 9.89
N TYR A 231 13.85 -2.49 9.08
CA TYR A 231 13.86 -3.91 9.50
C TYR A 231 15.11 -4.30 10.28
N ASP A 232 16.24 -3.68 9.95
CA ASP A 232 17.50 -3.89 10.65
C ASP A 232 18.17 -2.53 10.92
N PRO A 233 17.78 -1.86 12.00
CA PRO A 233 18.35 -0.55 12.33
C PRO A 233 19.83 -0.59 12.69
N TYR A 234 20.39 -1.77 12.96
CA TYR A 234 21.81 -1.95 13.30
C TYR A 234 22.67 -2.31 12.07
N ALA A 235 22.09 -2.65 10.92
CA ALA A 235 22.82 -2.96 9.70
C ALA A 235 23.79 -1.86 9.26
N TYR A 236 23.45 -0.59 9.60
CA TYR A 236 24.31 0.55 9.34
C TYR A 236 25.70 0.42 9.97
N TRP A 237 25.78 -0.16 11.15
CA TRP A 237 27.02 -0.33 11.89
C TRP A 237 27.88 -1.46 11.36
N GLY A 238 27.29 -2.54 10.87
CA GLY A 238 28.01 -3.64 10.26
C GLY A 238 28.80 -3.25 9.00
N VAL A 239 28.41 -2.15 8.34
CA VAL A 239 29.11 -1.65 7.14
C VAL A 239 30.31 -0.73 7.49
N TYR A 240 30.24 -0.05 8.63
CA TYR A 240 31.24 0.94 9.02
C TYR A 240 32.22 0.48 10.11
N PHE A 241 31.92 -0.63 10.74
CA PHE A 241 32.76 -1.25 11.74
C PHE A 241 32.99 -2.70 11.34
N ASP A 242 34.23 -3.14 11.31
CA ASP A 242 34.59 -4.55 11.44
C ASP A 242 34.19 -4.99 12.86
N ILE A 243 32.88 -5.07 13.11
CA ILE A 243 32.37 -5.60 14.36
C ILE A 243 32.69 -7.09 14.33
N PRO A 244 33.51 -7.61 15.24
CA PRO A 244 33.79 -9.03 15.29
C PRO A 244 32.46 -9.79 15.34
N PRO A 245 32.28 -10.89 14.59
CA PRO A 245 31.04 -11.65 14.53
C PRO A 245 30.52 -12.17 15.87
N ASN A 246 31.31 -12.04 16.94
CA ASN A 246 30.99 -12.45 18.31
C ASN A 246 30.66 -11.28 19.26
N CYS A 247 30.57 -10.04 18.78
CA CYS A 247 30.27 -8.89 19.63
C CYS A 247 28.77 -8.82 19.92
N LYS A 248 28.38 -9.23 21.13
CA LYS A 248 27.00 -9.12 21.63
C LYS A 248 26.72 -7.72 22.17
N TRP A 249 26.75 -6.71 21.32
CA TRP A 249 26.31 -5.39 21.73
C TRP A 249 24.80 -5.31 21.66
N THR A 250 24.17 -5.36 22.80
CA THR A 250 22.71 -5.37 22.93
C THR A 250 22.12 -4.00 23.23
N ASP A 251 22.94 -3.03 23.70
CA ASP A 251 22.48 -1.68 24.03
C ASP A 251 22.84 -0.66 22.93
N PRO A 252 21.85 0.00 22.30
CA PRO A 252 22.07 1.05 21.30
C PRO A 252 22.94 2.21 21.81
N ARG A 253 22.91 2.48 23.12
CA ARG A 253 23.73 3.57 23.74
C ARG A 253 25.19 3.22 23.71
N GLU A 254 25.55 1.98 23.96
CA GLU A 254 26.95 1.50 23.93
C GLU A 254 27.49 1.57 22.49
N ILE A 255 26.67 1.18 21.52
CA ILE A 255 27.02 1.27 20.09
C ILE A 255 27.27 2.75 19.72
N LYS A 256 26.35 3.65 20.08
CA LYS A 256 26.49 5.09 19.81
C LYS A 256 27.75 5.66 20.47
N GLN A 257 28.03 5.28 21.71
CA GLN A 257 29.20 5.74 22.44
C GLN A 257 30.51 5.25 21.79
N ALA A 258 30.54 3.98 21.36
CA ALA A 258 31.70 3.42 20.66
C ALA A 258 31.96 4.16 19.33
N TYR A 259 30.90 4.48 18.58
CA TYR A 259 31.00 5.28 17.36
C TYR A 259 31.57 6.67 17.60
N MET A 260 31.06 7.37 18.61
CA MET A 260 31.53 8.71 18.95
C MET A 260 32.97 8.67 19.37
N ASN A 261 33.37 7.67 20.13
CA ASN A 261 34.77 7.49 20.56
C ASN A 261 35.69 7.21 19.37
N GLN A 262 35.27 6.39 18.41
CA GLN A 262 36.06 6.08 17.20
C GLN A 262 36.16 7.28 16.26
N LYS A 263 35.06 8.01 16.05
CA LYS A 263 35.00 9.15 15.13
C LYS A 263 35.71 10.41 15.67
N TYR A 264 35.67 10.60 16.98
CA TYR A 264 36.14 11.82 17.61
C TYR A 264 37.24 11.58 18.67
N GLY A 265 37.53 10.31 19.02
CA GLY A 265 38.51 9.94 20.03
C GLY A 265 39.97 9.84 19.54
N ASN A 266 40.21 9.88 18.24
CA ASN A 266 41.54 9.81 17.64
C ASN A 266 42.23 11.18 17.49
N ASN A 267 41.71 12.21 18.11
CA ASN A 267 42.35 13.54 18.20
C ASN A 267 42.93 13.82 19.61
N LYS A 268 43.73 12.87 20.12
CA LYS A 268 44.65 13.17 21.23
C LYS A 268 46.04 12.67 20.90
#